data_2b1d6e44e99acaac081d8eff1653ada1
#
_entry.id   2b1d6e44e99acaac081d8eff1653ada1
#
_cell.length_a   1.000
_cell.length_b   1.000
_cell.length_c   1.000
_cell.angle_alpha   90.00
_cell.angle_beta   90.00
_cell.angle_gamma   90.00
#
_symmetry.space_group_name_H-M   'P 1'
#
loop_
_entity.id
_entity.type
_entity.pdbx_description
1 polymer ?
#
loop_
_entity_poly.entity_id
_entity_poly.type
_entity_poly.pdbx_seq_one_letter_code
_entity_poly.pdbx_strand_id
1 'polypeptide(L)'
;MAMRTKILIGRRRALAALGALPLARLAAAVDIEQQRTGGPYVPTPQVVVDEMLRMAKVGAGDFVIDLGSGDGIIVLTAAQKHKARGFGVDIDPELVKLSNNEAKKRGLADRAAFHVMDVHKTDLSKASVLTLYLLPGMMLDLRQKVFSELKPGTRVVSHDYSFGDEWLPDDQYTWDVPEKEKVNGVPRATVYLWIIPAKVAGRWRLDLAAPASSRYDLTLKQRFQSLEGTAAGGGTKPVRLTHSRLTGEDITFALPAAGDYHLFKGKVSGEKMEGGVQLAGGKGVARWTATRVKS
;
A
#
# COMPACT_ATOMS: atom_id res chain seq x y z
N MET A 1 -12.43 29.52 83.92
CA MET A 1 -11.17 30.12 83.40
C MET A 1 -10.79 29.37 82.10
N ALA A 2 -11.24 29.90 80.99
CA ALA A 2 -11.12 29.23 79.70
C ALA A 2 -10.33 30.12 78.72
N MET A 3 -9.18 29.69 78.35
CA MET A 3 -8.27 30.37 77.40
C MET A 3 -8.69 30.05 75.95
N ARG A 4 -9.10 31.03 75.18
CA ARG A 4 -9.36 30.92 73.74
C ARG A 4 -8.06 31.09 73.00
N THR A 5 -7.67 30.06 72.23
CA THR A 5 -6.55 30.13 71.28
C THR A 5 -7.11 30.52 69.89
N LYS A 6 -6.66 31.63 69.34
CA LYS A 6 -6.98 32.11 68.00
C LYS A 6 -6.09 31.37 66.99
N ILE A 7 -6.69 30.68 66.03
CA ILE A 7 -6.00 30.09 64.89
C ILE A 7 -5.93 31.15 63.77
N LEU A 8 -4.72 31.56 63.44
CA LEU A 8 -4.38 32.37 62.23
C LEU A 8 -4.35 31.47 61.01
N ILE A 9 -5.33 31.65 60.10
CA ILE A 9 -5.33 31.01 58.79
C ILE A 9 -4.44 31.83 57.88
N GLY A 10 -3.25 31.29 57.57
CA GLY A 10 -2.30 31.87 56.64
C GLY A 10 -2.78 31.74 55.18
N ARG A 11 -2.92 32.90 54.54
CA ARG A 11 -3.10 33.01 53.06
C ARG A 11 -1.81 32.64 52.35
N ARG A 12 -1.67 31.41 51.87
CA ARG A 12 -0.67 31.02 50.85
C ARG A 12 -1.14 29.75 50.18
N ARG A 13 -1.99 29.86 49.15
CA ARG A 13 -2.16 28.87 48.08
C ARG A 13 -2.98 29.50 46.93
N ALA A 14 -2.31 30.24 46.04
CA ALA A 14 -2.84 30.60 44.74
C ALA A 14 -1.69 31.11 43.87
N LEU A 15 -0.82 30.21 43.40
CA LEU A 15 0.14 30.48 42.33
C LEU A 15 0.84 29.15 41.92
N ALA A 16 0.07 28.22 41.31
CA ALA A 16 0.65 27.07 40.65
C ALA A 16 -0.37 26.39 39.71
N ALA A 17 -1.01 27.16 38.81
CA ALA A 17 -1.93 26.57 37.82
C ALA A 17 -1.89 27.27 36.44
N LEU A 18 -0.81 27.99 36.09
CA LEU A 18 -0.75 28.75 34.83
C LEU A 18 0.46 28.37 33.94
N GLY A 19 1.21 27.31 34.25
CA GLY A 19 2.41 26.96 33.47
C GLY A 19 2.35 25.74 32.58
N ALA A 20 1.32 24.88 32.67
CA ALA A 20 1.32 23.58 31.97
C ALA A 20 0.55 23.57 30.62
N LEU A 21 -0.33 24.53 30.38
CA LEU A 21 -1.17 24.56 29.17
C LEU A 21 -0.46 24.93 27.85
N PRO A 22 0.58 25.80 27.82
CA PRO A 22 1.21 26.12 26.55
C PRO A 22 2.14 25.02 26.03
N LEU A 23 2.80 24.25 26.92
CA LEU A 23 3.72 23.19 26.52
C LEU A 23 3.00 21.97 25.91
N ALA A 24 1.88 21.57 26.48
CA ALA A 24 1.07 20.47 25.93
C ALA A 24 0.44 20.82 24.57
N ARG A 25 0.03 22.08 24.37
CA ARG A 25 -0.48 22.57 23.09
C ARG A 25 0.63 22.72 22.05
N LEU A 26 1.84 23.09 22.44
CA LEU A 26 2.98 23.17 21.54
C LEU A 26 3.43 21.78 21.11
N ALA A 27 3.51 20.81 22.03
CA ALA A 27 3.83 19.42 21.71
C ALA A 27 2.79 18.79 20.77
N ALA A 28 1.50 19.02 21.02
CA ALA A 28 0.43 18.54 20.12
C ALA A 28 0.45 19.22 18.74
N ALA A 29 0.79 20.50 18.67
CA ALA A 29 0.92 21.22 17.40
C ALA A 29 2.15 20.75 16.60
N VAL A 30 3.27 20.47 17.26
CA VAL A 30 4.48 19.91 16.64
C VAL A 30 4.19 18.48 16.13
N ASP A 31 3.45 17.68 16.90
CA ASP A 31 3.07 16.31 16.51
C ASP A 31 2.12 16.29 15.29
N ILE A 32 1.16 17.23 15.26
CA ILE A 32 0.25 17.40 14.12
C ILE A 32 0.99 17.87 12.87
N GLU A 33 1.94 18.81 12.99
CA GLU A 33 2.72 19.30 11.88
C GLU A 33 3.67 18.21 11.33
N GLN A 34 4.31 17.43 12.20
CA GLN A 34 5.13 16.28 11.82
C GLN A 34 4.31 15.20 11.10
N GLN A 35 3.09 14.93 11.54
CA GLN A 35 2.19 14.00 10.86
C GLN A 35 1.77 14.51 9.47
N ARG A 36 1.57 15.81 9.31
CA ARG A 36 1.20 16.42 8.02
C ARG A 36 2.36 16.50 7.03
N THR A 37 3.59 16.58 7.49
CA THR A 37 4.81 16.63 6.67
C THR A 37 5.43 15.26 6.39
N GLY A 38 4.83 14.16 6.86
CA GLY A 38 5.38 12.81 6.70
C GLY A 38 6.46 12.45 7.71
N GLY A 39 6.74 13.36 8.66
CA GLY A 39 7.76 13.22 9.69
C GLY A 39 9.12 13.83 9.30
N PRO A 40 10.11 13.80 10.23
CA PRO A 40 11.44 14.26 9.95
C PRO A 40 12.11 13.35 8.91
N TYR A 41 13.01 13.93 8.12
CA TYR A 41 13.81 13.15 7.19
C TYR A 41 14.68 12.13 7.97
N VAL A 42 14.52 10.86 7.62
CA VAL A 42 15.29 9.74 8.15
C VAL A 42 15.89 8.98 6.97
N PRO A 43 17.21 8.95 6.78
CA PRO A 43 17.84 8.28 5.66
C PRO A 43 17.59 6.76 5.71
N THR A 44 17.25 6.17 4.57
CA THR A 44 17.09 4.72 4.44
C THR A 44 18.46 4.07 4.19
N PRO A 45 18.90 3.11 5.01
CA PRO A 45 20.14 2.38 4.77
C PRO A 45 20.15 1.69 3.39
N GLN A 46 21.30 1.68 2.72
CA GLN A 46 21.41 1.13 1.37
C GLN A 46 20.95 -0.34 1.28
N VAL A 47 21.20 -1.15 2.32
CA VAL A 47 20.76 -2.55 2.36
C VAL A 47 19.24 -2.69 2.35
N VAL A 48 18.53 -1.73 2.97
CA VAL A 48 17.05 -1.69 2.96
C VAL A 48 16.55 -1.25 1.57
N VAL A 49 17.16 -0.23 0.98
CA VAL A 49 16.86 0.19 -0.41
C VAL A 49 17.03 -0.97 -1.37
N ASP A 50 18.15 -1.70 -1.27
CA ASP A 50 18.41 -2.85 -2.14
C ASP A 50 17.35 -3.94 -1.97
N GLU A 51 16.89 -4.19 -0.74
CA GLU A 51 15.83 -5.16 -0.46
C GLU A 51 14.46 -4.69 -0.98
N MET A 52 14.10 -3.40 -0.80
CA MET A 52 12.87 -2.83 -1.36
C MET A 52 12.81 -3.03 -2.89
N LEU A 53 13.89 -2.70 -3.58
CA LEU A 53 13.98 -2.84 -5.04
C LEU A 53 14.01 -4.30 -5.50
N ARG A 54 14.62 -5.20 -4.72
CA ARG A 54 14.63 -6.65 -4.95
C ARG A 54 13.24 -7.25 -4.80
N MET A 55 12.51 -6.94 -3.70
CA MET A 55 11.14 -7.43 -3.47
C MET A 55 10.18 -6.93 -4.55
N ALA A 56 10.32 -5.67 -4.98
CA ALA A 56 9.57 -5.12 -6.09
C ALA A 56 10.02 -5.66 -7.46
N LYS A 57 11.09 -6.46 -7.54
CA LYS A 57 11.66 -6.98 -8.79
C LYS A 57 11.90 -5.86 -9.82
N VAL A 58 12.48 -4.75 -9.36
CA VAL A 58 12.74 -3.59 -10.22
C VAL A 58 13.68 -3.94 -11.35
N GLY A 59 13.34 -3.51 -12.56
CA GLY A 59 14.14 -3.72 -13.77
C GLY A 59 14.14 -2.50 -14.71
N ALA A 60 14.84 -2.62 -15.83
CA ALA A 60 15.07 -1.50 -16.77
C ALA A 60 13.79 -0.95 -17.42
N GLY A 61 12.70 -1.73 -17.47
CA GLY A 61 11.40 -1.30 -17.98
C GLY A 61 10.53 -0.56 -16.97
N ASP A 62 10.96 -0.46 -15.71
CA ASP A 62 10.18 0.11 -14.66
C ASP A 62 10.25 1.64 -14.58
N PHE A 63 9.15 2.21 -14.12
CA PHE A 63 9.04 3.61 -13.74
C PHE A 63 8.73 3.69 -12.23
N VAL A 64 9.73 4.12 -11.46
CA VAL A 64 9.67 4.22 -9.99
C VAL A 64 9.18 5.61 -9.60
N ILE A 65 8.17 5.68 -8.73
CA ILE A 65 7.79 6.91 -8.04
C ILE A 65 8.08 6.72 -6.56
N ASP A 66 8.77 7.70 -5.94
CA ASP A 66 9.14 7.67 -4.52
C ASP A 66 8.47 8.83 -3.79
N LEU A 67 7.58 8.53 -2.83
CA LEU A 67 6.85 9.52 -2.06
C LEU A 67 7.55 9.79 -0.73
N GLY A 68 7.99 11.05 -0.54
CA GLY A 68 8.88 11.42 0.56
C GLY A 68 10.32 10.98 0.26
N SER A 69 10.85 11.41 -0.90
CA SER A 69 12.08 10.84 -1.45
C SER A 69 13.36 11.23 -0.71
N GLY A 70 13.30 12.20 0.21
CA GLY A 70 14.45 12.63 0.99
C GLY A 70 15.67 12.96 0.12
N ASP A 71 16.78 12.29 0.38
CA ASP A 71 18.05 12.44 -0.37
C ASP A 71 18.05 11.73 -1.75
N GLY A 72 16.93 11.12 -2.13
CA GLY A 72 16.74 10.47 -3.43
C GLY A 72 17.34 9.07 -3.56
N ILE A 73 17.86 8.49 -2.47
CA ILE A 73 18.64 7.25 -2.50
C ILE A 73 17.90 6.11 -3.22
N ILE A 74 16.58 5.98 -3.06
CA ILE A 74 15.80 4.88 -3.65
C ILE A 74 15.74 5.01 -5.18
N VAL A 75 15.33 6.17 -5.70
CA VAL A 75 15.24 6.40 -7.15
C VAL A 75 16.62 6.40 -7.80
N LEU A 76 17.64 6.98 -7.16
CA LEU A 76 19.03 6.95 -7.63
C LEU A 76 19.55 5.52 -7.72
N THR A 77 19.28 4.69 -6.72
CA THR A 77 19.68 3.27 -6.74
C THR A 77 18.93 2.49 -7.82
N ALA A 78 17.62 2.71 -7.99
CA ALA A 78 16.83 2.11 -9.05
C ALA A 78 17.39 2.45 -10.45
N ALA A 79 17.74 3.72 -10.68
CA ALA A 79 18.34 4.17 -11.93
C ALA A 79 19.74 3.59 -12.15
N GLN A 80 20.59 3.57 -11.13
CA GLN A 80 21.98 3.16 -11.23
C GLN A 80 22.13 1.64 -11.40
N LYS A 81 21.51 0.87 -10.46
CA LYS A 81 21.67 -0.60 -10.40
C LYS A 81 20.73 -1.34 -11.34
N HIS A 82 19.49 -0.87 -11.46
CA HIS A 82 18.43 -1.58 -12.21
C HIS A 82 18.10 -0.95 -13.57
N LYS A 83 18.73 0.20 -13.92
CA LYS A 83 18.47 0.94 -15.16
C LYS A 83 17.02 1.41 -15.30
N ALA A 84 16.27 1.43 -14.22
CA ALA A 84 14.92 1.95 -14.16
C ALA A 84 14.90 3.48 -14.39
N ARG A 85 13.74 4.02 -14.68
CA ARG A 85 13.47 5.47 -14.68
C ARG A 85 12.51 5.81 -13.55
N GLY A 86 12.49 7.07 -13.15
CA GLY A 86 11.53 7.48 -12.14
C GLY A 86 11.75 8.89 -11.64
N PHE A 87 10.93 9.27 -10.69
CA PHE A 87 11.11 10.50 -9.94
C PHE A 87 10.77 10.31 -8.48
N GLY A 88 11.34 11.18 -7.64
CA GLY A 88 10.96 11.32 -6.25
C GLY A 88 10.28 12.66 -6.00
N VAL A 89 9.42 12.71 -5.00
CA VAL A 89 8.82 13.95 -4.50
C VAL A 89 9.09 14.11 -3.02
N ASP A 90 9.40 15.32 -2.63
CA ASP A 90 9.53 15.71 -1.23
C ASP A 90 9.00 17.13 -1.03
N ILE A 91 8.55 17.46 0.17
CA ILE A 91 8.09 18.80 0.49
C ILE A 91 9.26 19.74 0.79
N ASP A 92 10.42 19.19 1.17
CA ASP A 92 11.62 19.96 1.50
C ASP A 92 12.42 20.31 0.24
N PRO A 93 12.51 21.60 -0.14
CA PRO A 93 13.25 22.02 -1.32
C PRO A 93 14.76 21.78 -1.25
N GLU A 94 15.36 21.73 -0.04
CA GLU A 94 16.80 21.48 0.10
C GLU A 94 17.12 19.99 -0.14
N LEU A 95 16.26 19.07 0.32
CA LEU A 95 16.40 17.65 0.01
C LEU A 95 16.22 17.38 -1.49
N VAL A 96 15.23 18.02 -2.13
CA VAL A 96 15.03 17.92 -3.59
C VAL A 96 16.22 18.47 -4.37
N LYS A 97 16.81 19.58 -3.93
CA LYS A 97 18.02 20.14 -4.54
C LYS A 97 19.22 19.20 -4.36
N LEU A 98 19.39 18.62 -3.18
CA LEU A 98 20.44 17.64 -2.88
C LEU A 98 20.31 16.42 -3.83
N SER A 99 19.11 15.85 -3.94
CA SER A 99 18.83 14.68 -4.77
C SER A 99 19.09 14.95 -6.27
N ASN A 100 18.66 16.11 -6.78
CA ASN A 100 18.93 16.50 -8.18
C ASN A 100 20.42 16.73 -8.43
N ASN A 101 21.16 17.30 -7.49
CA ASN A 101 22.61 17.48 -7.61
C ASN A 101 23.32 16.11 -7.61
N GLU A 102 22.88 15.19 -6.78
CA GLU A 102 23.43 13.85 -6.74
C GLU A 102 23.12 13.06 -8.03
N ALA A 103 21.92 13.22 -8.60
CA ALA A 103 21.56 12.66 -9.90
C ALA A 103 22.49 13.16 -11.01
N LYS A 104 22.78 14.46 -11.06
CA LYS A 104 23.72 15.04 -12.03
C LYS A 104 25.14 14.53 -11.83
N LYS A 105 25.63 14.51 -10.59
CA LYS A 105 26.96 14.03 -10.23
C LYS A 105 27.19 12.58 -10.62
N ARG A 106 26.16 11.72 -10.51
CA ARG A 106 26.21 10.30 -10.91
C ARG A 106 25.92 10.06 -12.40
N GLY A 107 25.61 11.10 -13.19
CA GLY A 107 25.22 10.95 -14.59
C GLY A 107 23.86 10.26 -14.77
N LEU A 108 22.94 10.44 -13.84
CA LEU A 108 21.62 9.79 -13.82
C LEU A 108 20.46 10.77 -14.08
N ALA A 109 20.73 12.03 -14.39
CA ALA A 109 19.71 13.07 -14.54
C ALA A 109 18.69 12.81 -15.69
N ASP A 110 19.02 11.94 -16.63
CA ASP A 110 18.13 11.46 -17.70
C ASP A 110 17.15 10.35 -17.22
N ARG A 111 17.39 9.75 -16.05
CA ARG A 111 16.63 8.63 -15.49
C ARG A 111 15.99 8.91 -14.14
N ALA A 112 16.58 9.80 -13.35
CA ALA A 112 16.13 10.15 -12.00
C ALA A 112 15.96 11.66 -11.88
N ALA A 113 14.75 12.11 -11.54
CA ALA A 113 14.41 13.50 -11.29
C ALA A 113 13.72 13.66 -9.94
N PHE A 114 13.80 14.85 -9.33
CA PHE A 114 13.18 15.10 -8.03
C PHE A 114 12.46 16.44 -8.04
N HIS A 115 11.28 16.49 -7.41
CA HIS A 115 10.38 17.65 -7.46
C HIS A 115 9.91 18.03 -6.07
N VAL A 116 9.86 19.33 -5.80
CA VAL A 116 9.20 19.85 -4.59
C VAL A 116 7.69 19.70 -4.79
N MET A 117 7.10 18.74 -4.10
CA MET A 117 5.68 18.42 -4.28
C MET A 117 5.11 17.68 -3.05
N ASP A 118 3.86 17.95 -2.74
CA ASP A 118 3.06 17.23 -1.76
C ASP A 118 2.72 15.83 -2.31
N VAL A 119 2.98 14.80 -1.51
CA VAL A 119 2.71 13.40 -1.85
C VAL A 119 1.23 13.16 -2.20
N HIS A 120 0.31 13.89 -1.57
CA HIS A 120 -1.13 13.79 -1.87
C HIS A 120 -1.51 14.35 -3.25
N LYS A 121 -0.70 15.26 -3.80
CA LYS A 121 -0.93 15.90 -5.12
C LYS A 121 -0.17 15.22 -6.25
N THR A 122 0.68 14.25 -5.93
CA THR A 122 1.49 13.52 -6.91
C THR A 122 0.62 12.60 -7.76
N ASP A 123 0.71 12.71 -9.09
CA ASP A 123 0.09 11.76 -10.02
C ASP A 123 0.86 10.44 -10.03
N LEU A 124 0.19 9.36 -9.62
CA LEU A 124 0.78 8.02 -9.53
C LEU A 124 0.57 7.17 -10.79
N SER A 125 -0.18 7.65 -11.78
CA SER A 125 -0.69 6.87 -12.91
C SER A 125 0.40 6.21 -13.79
N LYS A 126 1.62 6.77 -13.76
CA LYS A 126 2.79 6.27 -14.53
C LYS A 126 3.61 5.23 -13.78
N ALA A 127 3.41 5.06 -12.47
CA ALA A 127 4.21 4.15 -11.68
C ALA A 127 3.98 2.69 -12.11
N SER A 128 5.04 1.95 -12.31
CA SER A 128 5.07 0.48 -12.26
C SER A 128 5.58 -0.02 -10.90
N VAL A 129 6.31 0.86 -10.19
CA VAL A 129 6.75 0.66 -8.81
C VAL A 129 6.53 1.95 -8.03
N LEU A 130 5.90 1.86 -6.86
CA LEU A 130 5.77 2.94 -5.89
C LEU A 130 6.56 2.59 -4.65
N THR A 131 7.37 3.52 -4.14
CA THR A 131 8.13 3.36 -2.90
C THR A 131 7.72 4.39 -1.87
N LEU A 132 7.73 4.00 -0.57
CA LEU A 132 7.31 4.84 0.53
C LEU A 132 8.15 4.55 1.78
N TYR A 133 8.56 5.62 2.47
CA TYR A 133 9.00 5.57 3.85
C TYR A 133 8.42 6.76 4.60
N LEU A 134 7.14 6.64 4.98
CA LEU A 134 6.35 7.70 5.57
C LEU A 134 5.75 7.24 6.90
N LEU A 135 5.45 8.16 7.81
CA LEU A 135 4.83 7.86 9.09
C LEU A 135 3.48 7.11 8.93
N PRO A 136 3.07 6.32 9.93
CA PRO A 136 1.85 5.51 9.87
C PRO A 136 0.60 6.29 9.49
N GLY A 137 0.41 7.51 10.00
CA GLY A 137 -0.72 8.37 9.65
C GLY A 137 -0.77 8.67 8.15
N MET A 138 0.37 9.05 7.55
CA MET A 138 0.48 9.33 6.11
C MET A 138 0.24 8.09 5.26
N MET A 139 0.73 6.92 5.71
CA MET A 139 0.45 5.65 5.03
C MET A 139 -1.03 5.36 4.96
N LEU A 140 -1.77 5.58 6.05
CA LEU A 140 -3.23 5.38 6.11
C LEU A 140 -3.97 6.39 5.21
N ASP A 141 -3.56 7.65 5.21
CA ASP A 141 -4.17 8.71 4.39
C ASP A 141 -3.96 8.45 2.88
N LEU A 142 -2.76 7.99 2.50
CA LEU A 142 -2.43 7.69 1.10
C LEU A 142 -3.06 6.39 0.58
N ARG A 143 -3.51 5.50 1.44
CA ARG A 143 -3.99 4.16 1.09
C ARG A 143 -5.03 4.16 -0.05
N GLN A 144 -6.04 5.01 0.06
CA GLN A 144 -7.10 5.08 -0.95
C GLN A 144 -6.62 5.66 -2.28
N LYS A 145 -5.74 6.66 -2.23
CA LYS A 145 -5.09 7.22 -3.42
C LYS A 145 -4.26 6.17 -4.15
N VAL A 146 -3.40 5.46 -3.42
CA VAL A 146 -2.55 4.38 -3.95
C VAL A 146 -3.40 3.30 -4.62
N PHE A 147 -4.47 2.84 -3.96
CA PHE A 147 -5.38 1.84 -4.53
C PHE A 147 -6.14 2.35 -5.77
N SER A 148 -6.53 3.62 -5.80
CA SER A 148 -7.39 4.15 -6.87
C SER A 148 -6.63 4.56 -8.12
N GLU A 149 -5.43 5.14 -7.99
CA GLU A 149 -4.67 5.72 -9.09
C GLU A 149 -3.70 4.75 -9.77
N LEU A 150 -3.20 3.77 -9.03
CA LEU A 150 -2.26 2.80 -9.59
C LEU A 150 -2.96 1.76 -10.45
N LYS A 151 -2.27 1.31 -11.49
CA LYS A 151 -2.74 0.25 -12.38
C LYS A 151 -2.60 -1.12 -11.70
N PRO A 152 -3.48 -2.08 -12.03
CA PRO A 152 -3.28 -3.46 -11.61
C PRO A 152 -1.90 -3.98 -11.97
N GLY A 153 -1.29 -4.74 -11.05
CA GLY A 153 0.07 -5.25 -11.20
C GLY A 153 1.19 -4.28 -10.80
N THR A 154 0.87 -3.00 -10.53
CA THR A 154 1.86 -2.07 -9.93
C THR A 154 2.30 -2.61 -8.57
N ARG A 155 3.61 -2.60 -8.33
CA ARG A 155 4.22 -3.07 -7.08
C ARG A 155 4.46 -1.88 -6.17
N VAL A 156 3.93 -1.96 -4.95
CA VAL A 156 4.10 -0.93 -3.92
C VAL A 156 4.97 -1.52 -2.83
N VAL A 157 6.07 -0.87 -2.50
CA VAL A 157 6.95 -1.28 -1.39
C VAL A 157 7.09 -0.15 -0.39
N SER A 158 6.99 -0.50 0.90
CA SER A 158 7.24 0.44 1.97
C SER A 158 8.27 -0.07 2.97
N HIS A 159 8.99 0.86 3.59
CA HIS A 159 9.92 0.61 4.67
C HIS A 159 9.23 0.87 6.02
N ASP A 160 9.30 -0.09 6.95
CA ASP A 160 8.82 -0.11 8.34
C ASP A 160 7.32 0.06 8.56
N TYR A 161 6.61 0.78 7.73
CA TYR A 161 5.20 1.10 7.97
C TYR A 161 4.29 0.53 6.87
N SER A 162 3.16 -0.06 7.30
CA SER A 162 2.17 -0.67 6.41
C SER A 162 0.96 0.24 6.20
N PHE A 163 0.07 -0.15 5.28
CA PHE A 163 -1.25 0.48 5.10
C PHE A 163 -2.28 0.09 6.17
N GLY A 164 -1.84 -0.51 7.30
CA GLY A 164 -2.69 -0.95 8.39
C GLY A 164 -3.43 -2.26 8.11
N ASP A 165 -4.22 -2.70 9.08
CA ASP A 165 -4.87 -4.02 9.07
C ASP A 165 -5.94 -4.19 7.97
N GLU A 166 -6.41 -3.08 7.41
CA GLU A 166 -7.41 -3.13 6.35
C GLU A 166 -6.86 -3.51 4.99
N TRP A 167 -5.55 -3.30 4.77
CA TRP A 167 -4.87 -3.67 3.54
C TRP A 167 -3.57 -4.39 3.87
N LEU A 168 -3.67 -5.68 4.11
CA LEU A 168 -2.53 -6.53 4.42
C LEU A 168 -1.58 -6.61 3.21
N PRO A 169 -0.26 -6.69 3.42
CA PRO A 169 0.70 -6.86 2.33
C PRO A 169 0.57 -8.25 1.68
N ASP A 170 0.96 -8.35 0.42
CA ASP A 170 1.07 -9.62 -0.29
C ASP A 170 2.33 -10.39 0.13
N ASP A 171 3.38 -9.66 0.55
CA ASP A 171 4.63 -10.22 1.09
C ASP A 171 5.29 -9.22 2.04
N GLN A 172 6.10 -9.73 2.98
CA GLN A 172 6.91 -8.90 3.86
C GLN A 172 8.20 -9.61 4.29
N TYR A 173 9.24 -8.83 4.55
CA TYR A 173 10.51 -9.32 5.05
C TYR A 173 11.02 -8.44 6.18
N THR A 174 11.39 -9.06 7.30
CA THR A 174 11.90 -8.37 8.50
C THR A 174 13.25 -8.97 8.89
N TRP A 175 14.25 -8.10 9.10
CA TRP A 175 15.60 -8.51 9.53
C TRP A 175 16.30 -7.42 10.33
N ASP A 176 17.42 -7.77 10.94
CA ASP A 176 18.23 -6.82 11.70
C ASP A 176 19.17 -6.05 10.77
N VAL A 177 19.15 -4.72 10.88
CA VAL A 177 19.96 -3.75 10.13
C VAL A 177 20.71 -2.87 11.14
N PRO A 178 21.92 -3.24 11.55
CA PRO A 178 22.68 -2.49 12.57
C PRO A 178 22.94 -1.02 12.19
N GLU A 179 23.04 -0.71 10.90
CA GLU A 179 23.23 0.66 10.43
C GLU A 179 22.02 1.55 10.76
N LYS A 180 20.81 0.96 10.79
CA LYS A 180 19.58 1.67 11.12
C LYS A 180 19.51 2.06 12.59
N GLU A 181 20.09 1.28 13.49
CA GLU A 181 20.17 1.60 14.92
C GLU A 181 20.89 2.95 15.16
N LYS A 182 21.93 3.22 14.38
CA LYS A 182 22.66 4.49 14.44
C LYS A 182 21.84 5.69 13.94
N VAL A 183 20.82 5.45 13.12
CA VAL A 183 19.98 6.48 12.49
C VAL A 183 18.76 6.81 13.35
N ASN A 184 18.04 5.80 13.82
CA ASN A 184 16.76 5.98 14.52
C ASN A 184 16.64 5.15 15.81
N GLY A 185 17.71 4.50 16.29
CA GLY A 185 17.71 3.70 17.51
C GLY A 185 17.03 2.33 17.41
N VAL A 186 16.60 1.91 16.19
CA VAL A 186 15.91 0.64 15.96
C VAL A 186 16.69 -0.20 14.97
N PRO A 187 17.32 -1.31 15.40
CA PRO A 187 18.17 -2.14 14.52
C PRO A 187 17.38 -2.98 13.53
N ARG A 188 16.05 -3.03 13.64
CA ARG A 188 15.19 -3.86 12.81
C ARG A 188 14.56 -3.06 11.67
N ALA A 189 14.56 -3.61 10.46
CA ALA A 189 13.84 -3.09 9.31
C ALA A 189 12.79 -4.10 8.85
N THR A 190 11.65 -3.59 8.39
CA THR A 190 10.64 -4.38 7.70
C THR A 190 10.34 -3.75 6.35
N VAL A 191 10.37 -4.55 5.31
CA VAL A 191 9.90 -4.16 3.97
C VAL A 191 8.60 -4.89 3.68
N TYR A 192 7.59 -4.13 3.29
CA TYR A 192 6.28 -4.64 2.90
C TYR A 192 6.10 -4.51 1.40
N LEU A 193 5.43 -5.48 0.77
CA LEU A 193 5.09 -5.47 -0.65
C LEU A 193 3.58 -5.65 -0.85
N TRP A 194 2.99 -4.79 -1.68
CA TRP A 194 1.64 -4.96 -2.24
C TRP A 194 1.71 -5.01 -3.75
N ILE A 195 0.88 -5.84 -4.35
CA ILE A 195 0.64 -5.87 -5.80
C ILE A 195 -0.77 -5.34 -6.04
N ILE A 196 -0.87 -4.18 -6.66
CA ILE A 196 -2.16 -3.51 -6.86
C ILE A 196 -3.13 -4.44 -7.59
N PRO A 197 -4.27 -4.80 -6.98
CA PRO A 197 -5.21 -5.72 -7.58
C PRO A 197 -6.08 -5.05 -8.65
N ALA A 198 -6.55 -5.82 -9.62
CA ALA A 198 -7.57 -5.39 -10.57
C ALA A 198 -8.87 -5.02 -9.84
N LYS A 199 -9.65 -4.10 -10.42
CA LYS A 199 -10.93 -3.64 -9.85
C LYS A 199 -12.06 -4.52 -10.36
N VAL A 200 -12.50 -5.49 -9.54
CA VAL A 200 -13.49 -6.49 -9.94
C VAL A 200 -14.85 -6.36 -9.26
N ALA A 201 -15.03 -5.41 -8.33
CA ALA A 201 -16.32 -5.18 -7.69
C ALA A 201 -17.42 -4.91 -8.73
N GLY A 202 -18.62 -5.48 -8.51
CA GLY A 202 -19.77 -5.31 -9.40
C GLY A 202 -20.34 -6.64 -9.92
N ARG A 203 -21.21 -6.54 -10.96
CA ARG A 203 -21.88 -7.69 -11.56
C ARG A 203 -21.15 -8.15 -12.82
N TRP A 204 -21.06 -9.48 -12.96
CA TRP A 204 -20.37 -10.12 -14.08
C TRP A 204 -21.20 -11.29 -14.61
N ARG A 205 -21.20 -11.48 -15.92
CA ARG A 205 -21.74 -12.66 -16.55
C ARG A 205 -20.59 -13.60 -16.90
N LEU A 206 -20.58 -14.77 -16.28
CA LEU A 206 -19.59 -15.81 -16.49
C LEU A 206 -20.17 -16.90 -17.37
N ASP A 207 -19.49 -17.21 -18.45
CA ASP A 207 -19.79 -18.32 -19.36
C ASP A 207 -18.73 -19.39 -19.24
N LEU A 208 -19.15 -20.62 -19.01
CA LEU A 208 -18.31 -21.81 -18.89
C LEU A 208 -18.45 -22.59 -20.21
N ALA A 209 -17.29 -22.86 -20.84
CA ALA A 209 -17.26 -23.63 -22.09
C ALA A 209 -17.53 -25.12 -21.88
N ALA A 210 -17.72 -25.87 -22.98
CA ALA A 210 -17.82 -27.32 -22.95
C ALA A 210 -16.68 -27.97 -22.15
N PRO A 211 -16.93 -29.11 -21.46
CA PRO A 211 -18.15 -29.92 -21.47
C PRO A 211 -19.27 -29.43 -20.53
N ALA A 212 -19.01 -28.51 -19.63
CA ALA A 212 -19.95 -28.06 -18.60
C ALA A 212 -21.03 -27.09 -19.12
N SER A 213 -20.72 -26.29 -20.15
CA SER A 213 -21.63 -25.35 -20.85
C SER A 213 -22.67 -24.65 -19.95
N SER A 214 -22.19 -23.95 -18.91
CA SER A 214 -23.06 -23.31 -17.92
C SER A 214 -22.81 -21.81 -17.89
N ARG A 215 -23.85 -21.06 -17.50
CA ARG A 215 -23.77 -19.60 -17.28
C ARG A 215 -24.08 -19.25 -15.84
N TYR A 216 -23.32 -18.29 -15.30
CA TYR A 216 -23.52 -17.78 -13.96
C TYR A 216 -23.53 -16.24 -13.97
N ASP A 217 -24.42 -15.67 -13.19
CA ASP A 217 -24.37 -14.26 -12.83
C ASP A 217 -23.56 -14.12 -11.51
N LEU A 218 -22.40 -13.47 -11.58
CA LEU A 218 -21.56 -13.23 -10.43
C LEU A 218 -21.85 -11.84 -9.87
N THR A 219 -21.87 -11.73 -8.55
CA THR A 219 -21.83 -10.44 -7.85
C THR A 219 -20.61 -10.43 -6.95
N LEU A 220 -19.64 -9.55 -7.24
CA LEU A 220 -18.35 -9.45 -6.55
C LEU A 220 -18.32 -8.20 -5.69
N LYS A 221 -17.84 -8.36 -4.46
CA LYS A 221 -17.47 -7.30 -3.52
C LYS A 221 -15.98 -7.36 -3.29
N GLN A 222 -15.32 -6.20 -3.34
CA GLN A 222 -13.87 -6.10 -3.22
C GLN A 222 -13.51 -5.05 -2.18
N ARG A 223 -12.56 -5.40 -1.33
CA ARG A 223 -11.86 -4.46 -0.45
C ARG A 223 -10.37 -4.70 -0.61
N PHE A 224 -9.67 -3.82 -1.35
CA PHE A 224 -8.29 -4.02 -1.79
C PHE A 224 -8.12 -5.36 -2.52
N GLN A 225 -7.23 -6.27 -2.04
CA GLN A 225 -7.07 -7.63 -2.60
C GLN A 225 -8.08 -8.65 -2.04
N SER A 226 -8.86 -8.28 -1.03
CA SER A 226 -9.90 -9.16 -0.49
C SER A 226 -11.11 -9.21 -1.41
N LEU A 227 -11.55 -10.40 -1.76
CA LEU A 227 -12.64 -10.66 -2.70
C LEU A 227 -13.69 -11.56 -2.06
N GLU A 228 -14.92 -11.09 -2.07
CA GLU A 228 -16.10 -11.87 -1.69
C GLU A 228 -17.11 -11.83 -2.83
N GLY A 229 -17.99 -12.81 -2.91
CA GLY A 229 -19.04 -12.78 -3.92
C GLY A 229 -19.99 -13.94 -3.87
N THR A 230 -20.96 -13.88 -4.77
CA THR A 230 -21.94 -14.93 -5.02
C THR A 230 -22.05 -15.20 -6.51
N ALA A 231 -22.43 -16.44 -6.85
CA ALA A 231 -22.78 -16.84 -8.18
C ALA A 231 -24.20 -17.42 -8.21
N ALA A 232 -25.01 -17.04 -9.19
CA ALA A 232 -26.31 -17.64 -9.47
C ALA A 232 -26.32 -18.19 -10.90
N GLY A 233 -26.74 -19.42 -11.10
CA GLY A 233 -26.83 -20.07 -12.43
C GLY A 233 -28.15 -20.78 -12.62
N GLY A 234 -28.71 -20.73 -13.85
CA GLY A 234 -29.87 -21.55 -14.23
C GLY A 234 -31.12 -21.42 -13.36
N GLY A 235 -31.37 -20.24 -12.74
CA GLY A 235 -32.52 -20.04 -11.85
C GLY A 235 -32.31 -20.58 -10.42
N THR A 236 -31.11 -21.00 -10.07
CA THR A 236 -30.77 -21.47 -8.71
C THR A 236 -30.56 -20.32 -7.74
N LYS A 237 -30.69 -20.60 -6.43
CA LYS A 237 -30.33 -19.62 -5.39
C LYS A 237 -28.83 -19.29 -5.50
N PRO A 238 -28.44 -18.00 -5.26
CA PRO A 238 -27.05 -17.61 -5.26
C PRO A 238 -26.22 -18.42 -4.25
N VAL A 239 -25.10 -18.97 -4.70
CA VAL A 239 -24.11 -19.66 -3.84
C VAL A 239 -22.91 -18.74 -3.58
N ARG A 240 -22.35 -18.81 -2.39
CA ARG A 240 -21.18 -18.01 -2.02
C ARG A 240 -19.92 -18.56 -2.68
N LEU A 241 -19.08 -17.65 -3.17
CA LEU A 241 -17.73 -17.99 -3.63
C LEU A 241 -16.86 -18.39 -2.43
N THR A 242 -15.99 -19.36 -2.65
CA THR A 242 -14.96 -19.76 -1.69
C THR A 242 -13.58 -19.69 -2.35
N HIS A 243 -12.50 -19.83 -1.54
CA HIS A 243 -11.11 -19.77 -2.04
C HIS A 243 -10.83 -18.55 -2.95
N SER A 244 -11.49 -17.43 -2.66
CA SER A 244 -11.36 -16.21 -3.45
C SER A 244 -10.04 -15.52 -3.15
N ARG A 245 -9.26 -15.22 -4.20
CA ARG A 245 -7.99 -14.49 -4.13
C ARG A 245 -7.83 -13.60 -5.36
N LEU A 246 -7.30 -12.40 -5.15
CA LEU A 246 -6.98 -11.44 -6.20
C LEU A 246 -5.59 -10.86 -5.93
N THR A 247 -4.66 -11.02 -6.86
CA THR A 247 -3.30 -10.49 -6.78
C THR A 247 -2.93 -9.90 -8.13
N GLY A 248 -2.75 -8.59 -8.21
CA GLY A 248 -2.60 -7.93 -9.50
C GLY A 248 -3.80 -8.22 -10.40
N GLU A 249 -3.54 -8.77 -11.57
CA GLU A 249 -4.56 -9.20 -12.52
C GLU A 249 -5.01 -10.66 -12.31
N ASP A 250 -4.32 -11.43 -11.48
CA ASP A 250 -4.63 -12.84 -11.28
C ASP A 250 -5.79 -13.02 -10.31
N ILE A 251 -6.86 -13.72 -10.76
CA ILE A 251 -8.04 -14.02 -9.97
C ILE A 251 -8.20 -15.53 -9.80
N THR A 252 -8.53 -15.94 -8.59
CA THR A 252 -8.90 -17.32 -8.25
C THR A 252 -10.18 -17.29 -7.42
N PHE A 253 -11.10 -18.19 -7.66
CA PHE A 253 -12.29 -18.44 -6.83
C PHE A 253 -12.84 -19.85 -7.08
N ALA A 254 -13.62 -20.34 -6.13
CA ALA A 254 -14.29 -21.63 -6.28
C ALA A 254 -15.81 -21.48 -6.14
N LEU A 255 -16.54 -22.31 -6.91
CA LEU A 255 -17.98 -22.46 -6.83
C LEU A 255 -18.32 -23.86 -6.33
N PRO A 256 -19.11 -24.01 -5.26
CA PRO A 256 -19.60 -25.31 -4.78
C PRO A 256 -20.36 -26.07 -5.88
N ALA A 257 -20.10 -27.34 -6.00
CA ALA A 257 -20.74 -28.23 -6.99
C ALA A 257 -20.81 -29.67 -6.46
N ALA A 258 -21.99 -30.18 -6.13
CA ALA A 258 -22.28 -31.59 -5.80
C ALA A 258 -21.27 -32.25 -4.80
N GLY A 259 -20.99 -31.59 -3.67
CA GLY A 259 -20.08 -32.10 -2.62
C GLY A 259 -18.60 -31.81 -2.86
N ASP A 260 -18.28 -31.10 -3.93
CA ASP A 260 -16.95 -30.63 -4.31
C ASP A 260 -17.04 -29.16 -4.77
N TYR A 261 -16.07 -28.66 -5.54
CA TYR A 261 -16.12 -27.33 -6.12
C TYR A 261 -15.46 -27.24 -7.50
N HIS A 262 -15.94 -26.32 -8.31
CA HIS A 262 -15.25 -25.90 -9.52
C HIS A 262 -14.22 -24.82 -9.12
N LEU A 263 -12.94 -25.04 -9.43
CA LEU A 263 -11.86 -24.07 -9.13
C LEU A 263 -11.51 -23.26 -10.38
N PHE A 264 -11.82 -21.98 -10.32
CA PHE A 264 -11.57 -21.00 -11.39
C PHE A 264 -10.24 -20.29 -11.15
N LYS A 265 -9.39 -20.24 -12.17
CA LYS A 265 -8.16 -19.45 -12.20
C LYS A 265 -8.12 -18.67 -13.51
N GLY A 266 -7.76 -17.40 -13.45
CA GLY A 266 -7.73 -16.57 -14.66
C GLY A 266 -7.12 -15.20 -14.44
N LYS A 267 -7.25 -14.37 -15.46
CA LYS A 267 -6.80 -12.98 -15.45
C LYS A 267 -7.95 -12.02 -15.68
N VAL A 268 -7.79 -10.84 -15.08
CA VAL A 268 -8.70 -9.70 -15.24
C VAL A 268 -8.05 -8.69 -16.18
N SER A 269 -8.78 -8.29 -17.21
CA SER A 269 -8.37 -7.24 -18.15
C SER A 269 -9.53 -6.27 -18.37
N GLY A 270 -9.56 -5.17 -17.59
CA GLY A 270 -10.63 -4.19 -17.61
C GLY A 270 -12.01 -4.81 -17.32
N GLU A 271 -12.88 -4.81 -18.32
CA GLU A 271 -14.26 -5.31 -18.25
C GLU A 271 -14.39 -6.80 -18.59
N LYS A 272 -13.29 -7.52 -18.69
CA LYS A 272 -13.25 -8.95 -19.01
C LYS A 272 -12.41 -9.72 -18.01
N MET A 273 -12.80 -10.99 -17.78
CA MET A 273 -11.99 -12.00 -17.12
C MET A 273 -12.01 -13.26 -17.96
N GLU A 274 -10.90 -14.00 -17.98
CA GLU A 274 -10.81 -15.27 -18.69
C GLU A 274 -9.79 -16.21 -18.06
N GLY A 275 -9.99 -17.51 -18.26
CA GLY A 275 -9.04 -18.48 -17.75
C GLY A 275 -9.47 -19.93 -17.86
N GLY A 276 -8.87 -20.77 -17.03
CA GLY A 276 -9.18 -22.16 -16.89
C GLY A 276 -9.99 -22.45 -15.62
N VAL A 277 -10.81 -23.48 -15.65
CA VAL A 277 -11.54 -24.01 -14.52
C VAL A 277 -11.31 -25.51 -14.40
N GLN A 278 -10.94 -25.96 -13.20
CA GLN A 278 -10.93 -27.36 -12.85
C GLN A 278 -12.34 -27.75 -12.39
N LEU A 279 -12.96 -28.69 -13.08
CA LEU A 279 -14.33 -29.13 -12.80
C LEU A 279 -14.37 -30.06 -11.58
N ALA A 280 -15.40 -29.91 -10.75
CA ALA A 280 -15.65 -30.74 -9.59
C ALA A 280 -15.67 -32.24 -9.91
N GLY A 281 -15.24 -33.08 -8.96
CA GLY A 281 -15.24 -34.53 -9.11
C GLY A 281 -14.29 -35.06 -10.17
N GLY A 282 -13.22 -34.34 -10.50
CA GLY A 282 -12.22 -34.77 -11.48
C GLY A 282 -12.72 -34.83 -12.93
N LYS A 283 -13.81 -34.11 -13.26
CA LYS A 283 -14.46 -34.10 -14.59
C LYS A 283 -13.66 -33.36 -15.67
N GLY A 284 -12.40 -33.03 -15.39
CA GLY A 284 -11.49 -32.39 -16.35
C GLY A 284 -11.39 -30.87 -16.20
N VAL A 285 -10.88 -30.22 -17.24
CA VAL A 285 -10.63 -28.78 -17.32
C VAL A 285 -11.44 -28.18 -18.44
N ALA A 286 -12.00 -26.98 -18.21
CA ALA A 286 -12.70 -26.22 -19.24
C ALA A 286 -12.15 -24.78 -19.27
N ARG A 287 -12.52 -24.01 -20.27
CA ARG A 287 -12.30 -22.55 -20.32
C ARG A 287 -13.51 -21.82 -19.78
N TRP A 288 -13.25 -20.64 -19.21
CA TRP A 288 -14.29 -19.72 -18.79
C TRP A 288 -13.94 -18.29 -19.19
N THR A 289 -14.98 -17.52 -19.43
CA THR A 289 -14.89 -16.08 -19.63
C THR A 289 -15.92 -15.38 -18.76
N ALA A 290 -15.65 -14.14 -18.36
CA ALA A 290 -16.67 -13.31 -17.74
C ALA A 290 -16.60 -11.89 -18.29
N THR A 291 -17.75 -11.26 -18.44
CA THR A 291 -17.89 -9.89 -18.91
C THR A 291 -18.66 -9.08 -17.86
N ARG A 292 -18.16 -7.89 -17.55
CA ARG A 292 -18.83 -6.98 -16.61
C ARG A 292 -20.20 -6.57 -17.17
N VAL A 293 -21.21 -6.64 -16.32
CA VAL A 293 -22.57 -6.16 -16.66
C VAL A 293 -22.62 -4.67 -16.33
N LYS A 294 -22.85 -3.85 -17.35
CA LYS A 294 -23.09 -2.41 -17.16
C LYS A 294 -24.37 -2.24 -16.32
N SER A 295 -24.32 -1.41 -15.30
CA SER A 295 -25.48 -1.00 -14.48
C SER A 295 -26.34 -0.01 -15.23
#